data_3dbaedfe2e74a01986bfe9954be1df30
#
_entry.id   3dbaedfe2e74a01986bfe9954be1df30
#
_cell.length_a   1.000
_cell.length_b   1.000
_cell.length_c   1.000
_cell.angle_alpha   90.00
_cell.angle_beta   90.00
_cell.angle_gamma   90.00
#
_symmetry.space_group_name_H-M   'P 1'
#
loop_
_entity.id
_entity.type
_entity.pdbx_description
1 polymer ?
#
loop_
_entity_poly.entity_id
_entity_poly.type
_entity_poly.pdbx_seq_one_letter_code
_entity_poly.pdbx_strand_id
1 'polypeptide(L)'
;MRKSGNLWLAMIAALILVCVMAIAGCGKQQAGAGSGSEQSAQSALEHVLSCTVQEAADFETASEEIKQAAEETGDETGIVSVDGLETYFQGRFGDDLTEDCLNKMMADRIIAVSIKLAEQYQSDILAEDIQLTKRSGNEDMYDFEAKLGTAADSKKIASVTGVVTMEESQSSWKISNLTVKVTEL
;
A
#
# COMPACT_ATOMS: atom_id res chain seq x y z
N MET A 1 -17.87 -34.86 -50.88
CA MET A 1 -16.85 -34.96 -49.83
C MET A 1 -16.29 -33.56 -49.51
N ARG A 2 -16.08 -33.22 -48.26
CA ARG A 2 -15.62 -31.96 -47.63
C ARG A 2 -16.74 -30.93 -47.26
N LYS A 3 -17.33 -31.14 -46.07
CA LYS A 3 -18.05 -30.13 -45.28
C LYS A 3 -17.70 -30.24 -43.80
N SER A 4 -16.44 -30.45 -43.44
CA SER A 4 -16.04 -30.53 -42.02
C SER A 4 -15.14 -29.36 -41.50
N GLY A 5 -14.79 -28.43 -42.37
CA GLY A 5 -13.89 -27.32 -42.01
C GLY A 5 -14.56 -26.14 -41.24
N ASN A 6 -15.86 -25.95 -41.50
CA ASN A 6 -16.55 -24.76 -40.95
C ASN A 6 -17.08 -24.94 -39.51
N LEU A 7 -17.22 -26.18 -39.06
CA LEU A 7 -17.72 -26.48 -37.72
C LEU A 7 -16.65 -26.20 -36.64
N TRP A 8 -15.39 -26.42 -37.00
CA TRP A 8 -14.27 -26.20 -36.08
C TRP A 8 -13.95 -24.71 -35.86
N LEU A 9 -14.05 -23.91 -36.94
CA LEU A 9 -13.93 -22.44 -36.88
C LEU A 9 -15.07 -21.80 -36.07
N ALA A 10 -16.28 -22.35 -36.14
CA ALA A 10 -17.42 -21.88 -35.37
C ALA A 10 -17.26 -22.21 -33.86
N MET A 11 -16.64 -23.34 -33.50
CA MET A 11 -16.34 -23.68 -32.11
C MET A 11 -15.27 -22.80 -31.49
N ILE A 12 -14.23 -22.42 -32.25
CA ILE A 12 -13.16 -21.52 -31.76
C ILE A 12 -13.71 -20.10 -31.55
N ALA A 13 -14.56 -19.61 -32.44
CA ALA A 13 -15.21 -18.31 -32.32
C ALA A 13 -16.16 -18.25 -31.09
N ALA A 14 -16.87 -19.32 -30.79
CA ALA A 14 -17.75 -19.41 -29.63
C ALA A 14 -16.94 -19.47 -28.31
N LEU A 15 -15.77 -20.14 -28.29
CA LEU A 15 -14.90 -20.23 -27.12
C LEU A 15 -14.26 -18.87 -26.77
N ILE A 16 -13.88 -18.08 -27.77
CA ILE A 16 -13.32 -16.74 -27.57
C ILE A 16 -14.38 -15.78 -27.03
N LEU A 17 -15.64 -15.90 -27.49
CA LEU A 17 -16.73 -15.03 -27.02
C LEU A 17 -17.10 -15.31 -25.54
N VAL A 18 -16.98 -16.55 -25.08
CA VAL A 18 -17.25 -16.90 -23.67
C VAL A 18 -16.15 -16.41 -22.72
N CYS A 19 -14.88 -16.35 -23.17
CA CYS A 19 -13.79 -15.83 -22.36
C CYS A 19 -13.86 -14.29 -22.14
N VAL A 20 -14.47 -13.55 -23.07
CA VAL A 20 -14.60 -12.08 -22.93
C VAL A 20 -15.71 -11.69 -21.94
N MET A 21 -16.72 -12.54 -21.71
CA MET A 21 -17.79 -12.27 -20.75
C MET A 21 -17.49 -12.66 -19.31
N ALA A 22 -16.40 -13.42 -19.06
CA ALA A 22 -16.02 -13.84 -17.71
C ALA A 22 -15.25 -12.77 -16.91
N ILE A 23 -14.87 -11.64 -17.54
CA ILE A 23 -14.15 -10.54 -16.88
C ILE A 23 -15.11 -9.43 -16.38
N ALA A 24 -16.40 -9.51 -16.70
CA ALA A 24 -17.41 -8.49 -16.35
C ALA A 24 -18.24 -8.84 -15.10
N GLY A 25 -17.76 -9.74 -14.24
CA GLY A 25 -18.53 -10.25 -13.11
C GLY A 25 -17.77 -10.29 -11.82
N CYS A 26 -17.29 -9.15 -11.32
CA CYS A 26 -16.97 -9.06 -9.90
C CYS A 26 -17.08 -7.62 -9.39
N GLY A 27 -17.94 -7.44 -8.40
CA GLY A 27 -17.92 -6.28 -7.51
C GLY A 27 -18.78 -5.10 -7.99
N LYS A 28 -19.98 -4.99 -7.46
CA LYS A 28 -20.65 -3.70 -7.30
C LYS A 28 -19.79 -2.82 -6.39
N GLN A 29 -18.78 -2.20 -6.96
CA GLN A 29 -18.23 -1.00 -6.42
C GLN A 29 -18.92 0.15 -7.16
N GLN A 30 -19.68 0.90 -6.44
CA GLN A 30 -20.31 2.12 -6.89
C GLN A 30 -19.18 3.09 -7.23
N ALA A 31 -18.75 3.05 -8.49
CA ALA A 31 -17.78 4.00 -9.03
C ALA A 31 -18.47 5.37 -9.13
N GLY A 32 -18.44 6.12 -8.04
CA GLY A 32 -18.31 7.56 -8.17
C GLY A 32 -17.00 7.78 -8.95
N ALA A 33 -17.03 8.60 -9.98
CA ALA A 33 -15.84 9.02 -10.69
C ALA A 33 -14.99 9.85 -9.69
N GLY A 34 -14.17 9.17 -8.89
CA GLY A 34 -13.18 9.79 -8.03
C GLY A 34 -12.18 10.56 -8.91
N SER A 35 -11.70 11.70 -8.44
CA SER A 35 -10.60 12.40 -9.09
C SER A 35 -9.39 11.47 -9.16
N GLY A 36 -8.45 11.67 -10.09
CA GLY A 36 -7.22 10.85 -10.17
C GLY A 36 -6.47 10.82 -8.83
N SER A 37 -6.51 11.91 -8.06
CA SER A 37 -5.90 12.01 -6.72
C SER A 37 -6.58 11.10 -5.70
N GLU A 38 -7.92 10.95 -5.71
CA GLU A 38 -8.66 10.09 -4.78
C GLU A 38 -8.35 8.60 -4.98
N GLN A 39 -8.33 8.15 -6.23
CA GLN A 39 -7.98 6.76 -6.55
C GLN A 39 -6.53 6.43 -6.19
N SER A 40 -5.61 7.35 -6.46
CA SER A 40 -4.21 7.20 -6.08
C SER A 40 -4.03 7.23 -4.57
N ALA A 41 -4.75 8.08 -3.84
CA ALA A 41 -4.76 8.11 -2.38
C ALA A 41 -5.20 6.78 -1.79
N GLN A 42 -6.26 6.18 -2.33
CA GLN A 42 -6.74 4.88 -1.87
C GLN A 42 -5.69 3.78 -2.07
N SER A 43 -5.10 3.68 -3.27
CA SER A 43 -4.07 2.67 -3.56
C SER A 43 -2.81 2.87 -2.73
N ALA A 44 -2.35 4.11 -2.58
CA ALA A 44 -1.17 4.42 -1.80
C ALA A 44 -1.38 4.14 -0.29
N LEU A 45 -2.56 4.47 0.26
CA LEU A 45 -2.91 4.14 1.65
C LEU A 45 -2.98 2.63 1.87
N GLU A 46 -3.57 1.88 0.93
CA GLU A 46 -3.61 0.42 1.00
C GLU A 46 -2.19 -0.16 1.09
N HIS A 47 -1.27 0.31 0.23
CA HIS A 47 0.12 -0.14 0.24
C HIS A 47 0.88 0.29 1.50
N VAL A 48 0.78 1.55 1.90
CA VAL A 48 1.52 2.10 3.05
C VAL A 48 1.05 1.49 4.40
N LEU A 49 -0.23 1.18 4.53
CA LEU A 49 -0.81 0.64 5.75
C LEU A 49 -0.79 -0.90 5.81
N SER A 50 -0.51 -1.59 4.70
CA SER A 50 -0.36 -3.05 4.65
C SER A 50 1.10 -3.47 4.86
N CYS A 51 1.32 -4.71 5.28
CA CYS A 51 2.64 -5.31 5.41
C CYS A 51 2.55 -6.83 5.38
N THR A 52 3.34 -7.48 4.54
CA THR A 52 3.49 -8.93 4.56
C THR A 52 4.48 -9.37 5.64
N VAL A 53 4.38 -10.62 6.09
CA VAL A 53 5.37 -11.22 7.01
C VAL A 53 6.77 -11.18 6.39
N GLN A 54 6.89 -11.37 5.07
CA GLN A 54 8.17 -11.31 4.38
C GLN A 54 8.78 -9.90 4.44
N GLU A 55 7.99 -8.85 4.19
CA GLU A 55 8.46 -7.47 4.28
C GLU A 55 8.87 -7.09 5.71
N ALA A 56 8.20 -7.62 6.72
CA ALA A 56 8.61 -7.42 8.11
C ALA A 56 9.96 -8.09 8.40
N ALA A 57 10.19 -9.32 7.90
CA ALA A 57 11.47 -10.01 8.01
C ALA A 57 12.60 -9.32 7.23
N ASP A 58 12.31 -8.78 6.05
CA ASP A 58 13.27 -8.00 5.25
C ASP A 58 13.67 -6.71 5.98
N PHE A 59 12.72 -6.06 6.65
CA PHE A 59 12.99 -4.88 7.48
C PHE A 59 13.87 -5.22 8.71
N GLU A 60 13.61 -6.34 9.37
CA GLU A 60 14.43 -6.80 10.49
C GLU A 60 15.87 -7.05 10.02
N THR A 61 16.04 -7.74 8.88
CA THR A 61 17.36 -7.99 8.26
C THR A 61 18.09 -6.68 7.94
N ALA A 62 17.43 -5.73 7.27
CA ALA A 62 18.02 -4.42 6.96
C ALA A 62 18.41 -3.66 8.25
N SER A 63 17.57 -3.72 9.28
CA SER A 63 17.84 -3.08 10.57
C SER A 63 19.05 -3.68 11.30
N GLU A 64 19.23 -5.00 11.22
CA GLU A 64 20.38 -5.68 11.80
C GLU A 64 21.68 -5.35 11.05
N GLU A 65 21.66 -5.34 9.71
CA GLU A 65 22.80 -4.94 8.88
C GLU A 65 23.26 -3.50 9.18
N ILE A 66 22.31 -2.59 9.37
CA ILE A 66 22.59 -1.20 9.74
C ILE A 66 23.24 -1.10 11.11
N LYS A 67 22.75 -1.87 12.10
CA LYS A 67 23.37 -1.90 13.44
C LYS A 67 24.79 -2.44 13.39
N GLN A 68 25.02 -3.53 12.67
CA GLN A 68 26.36 -4.11 12.53
C GLN A 68 27.34 -3.13 11.87
N ALA A 69 26.91 -2.43 10.81
CA ALA A 69 27.72 -1.41 10.14
C ALA A 69 28.08 -0.24 11.09
N ALA A 70 27.15 0.18 11.94
CA ALA A 70 27.37 1.22 12.95
C ALA A 70 28.38 0.78 14.01
N GLU A 71 28.31 -0.45 14.49
CA GLU A 71 29.25 -1.03 15.47
C GLU A 71 30.67 -1.15 14.90
N GLU A 72 30.80 -1.57 13.64
CA GLU A 72 32.10 -1.71 12.95
C GLU A 72 32.81 -0.35 12.73
N THR A 73 32.05 0.71 12.53
CA THR A 73 32.61 2.07 12.34
C THR A 73 32.95 2.79 13.65
N GLY A 74 32.54 2.23 14.79
CA GLY A 74 32.76 2.83 16.10
C GLY A 74 31.98 4.12 16.33
N ASP A 75 30.94 4.36 15.55
CA ASP A 75 30.10 5.53 15.66
C ASP A 75 29.04 5.34 16.75
N GLU A 76 29.40 5.75 17.97
CA GLU A 76 28.48 5.71 19.12
C GLU A 76 27.28 6.67 18.96
N THR A 77 27.26 7.50 17.92
CA THR A 77 26.21 8.52 17.73
C THR A 77 24.93 7.97 17.12
N GLY A 78 24.95 6.74 16.60
CA GLY A 78 23.79 6.09 15.99
C GLY A 78 23.29 6.77 14.70
N ILE A 79 24.04 7.71 14.15
CA ILE A 79 23.66 8.51 12.99
C ILE A 79 23.89 7.72 11.67
N VAL A 80 24.82 6.77 11.66
CA VAL A 80 25.15 5.95 10.47
C VAL A 80 23.96 5.12 9.96
N SER A 81 22.94 4.93 10.77
CA SER A 81 21.83 4.04 10.45
C SER A 81 20.71 4.67 9.62
N VAL A 82 20.70 5.98 9.42
CA VAL A 82 19.57 6.67 8.76
C VAL A 82 19.54 6.38 7.26
N ASP A 83 20.68 6.43 6.59
CA ASP A 83 20.78 6.27 5.12
C ASP A 83 20.33 4.88 4.64
N GLY A 84 20.61 3.83 5.41
CA GLY A 84 20.21 2.47 5.06
C GLY A 84 18.70 2.26 5.19
N LEU A 85 18.10 2.76 6.28
CA LEU A 85 16.63 2.72 6.46
C LEU A 85 15.92 3.59 5.44
N GLU A 86 16.47 4.76 5.13
CA GLU A 86 15.94 5.61 4.07
C GLU A 86 15.93 4.89 2.72
N THR A 87 17.03 4.24 2.36
CA THR A 87 17.11 3.43 1.12
C THR A 87 16.08 2.31 1.10
N TYR A 88 15.91 1.59 2.22
CA TYR A 88 14.90 0.53 2.34
C TYR A 88 13.48 1.07 2.13
N PHE A 89 13.11 2.13 2.84
CA PHE A 89 11.78 2.70 2.73
C PHE A 89 11.55 3.44 1.43
N GLN A 90 12.57 4.05 0.84
CA GLN A 90 12.50 4.62 -0.50
C GLN A 90 12.23 3.55 -1.56
N GLY A 91 12.87 2.39 -1.45
CA GLY A 91 12.60 1.26 -2.34
C GLY A 91 11.19 0.72 -2.21
N ARG A 92 10.61 0.79 -1.00
CA ARG A 92 9.27 0.27 -0.73
C ARG A 92 8.15 1.26 -1.06
N PHE A 93 8.29 2.52 -0.70
CA PHE A 93 7.21 3.52 -0.73
C PHE A 93 7.50 4.72 -1.63
N GLY A 94 8.65 4.76 -2.31
CA GLY A 94 9.05 5.90 -3.13
C GLY A 94 8.13 6.18 -4.32
N ASP A 95 7.32 5.21 -4.73
CA ASP A 95 6.30 5.40 -5.76
C ASP A 95 5.01 6.03 -5.21
N ASP A 96 4.71 5.82 -3.92
CA ASP A 96 3.49 6.29 -3.27
C ASP A 96 3.66 7.59 -2.50
N LEU A 97 4.85 7.84 -1.98
CA LEU A 97 5.16 8.98 -1.11
C LEU A 97 6.12 9.95 -1.80
N THR A 98 5.98 11.25 -1.51
CA THR A 98 7.05 12.21 -1.78
C THR A 98 8.21 11.97 -0.79
N GLU A 99 9.43 12.36 -1.17
CA GLU A 99 10.61 12.24 -0.31
C GLU A 99 10.42 12.93 1.05
N ASP A 100 9.87 14.14 1.06
CA ASP A 100 9.59 14.89 2.30
C ASP A 100 8.57 14.15 3.19
N CYS A 101 7.53 13.56 2.60
CA CYS A 101 6.55 12.79 3.34
C CYS A 101 7.17 11.52 3.93
N LEU A 102 7.98 10.80 3.15
CA LEU A 102 8.70 9.61 3.59
C LEU A 102 9.59 9.92 4.79
N ASN A 103 10.42 10.96 4.69
CA ASN A 103 11.33 11.38 5.75
C ASN A 103 10.58 11.74 7.05
N LYS A 104 9.45 12.44 6.91
CA LYS A 104 8.59 12.76 8.06
C LYS A 104 7.99 11.50 8.69
N MET A 105 7.49 10.56 7.89
CA MET A 105 6.91 9.31 8.39
C MET A 105 7.95 8.43 9.10
N MET A 106 9.20 8.44 8.64
CA MET A 106 10.32 7.77 9.31
C MET A 106 10.61 8.42 10.68
N ALA A 107 10.72 9.76 10.71
CA ALA A 107 10.96 10.51 11.95
C ALA A 107 9.85 10.28 12.99
N ASP A 108 8.59 10.24 12.55
CA ASP A 108 7.41 10.03 13.39
C ASP A 108 7.16 8.53 13.71
N ARG A 109 7.98 7.62 13.15
CA ARG A 109 7.85 6.15 13.27
C ARG A 109 6.51 5.57 12.80
N ILE A 110 5.74 6.32 12.04
CA ILE A 110 4.44 5.91 11.51
C ILE A 110 4.62 4.78 10.49
N ILE A 111 5.70 4.83 9.71
CA ILE A 111 6.01 3.88 8.66
C ILE A 111 6.22 2.44 9.16
N ALA A 112 6.55 2.27 10.45
CA ALA A 112 6.80 0.96 11.05
C ALA A 112 5.56 0.33 11.71
N VAL A 113 4.39 0.97 11.66
CA VAL A 113 3.20 0.47 12.39
C VAL A 113 2.73 -0.88 11.83
N SER A 114 2.56 -1.00 10.50
CA SER A 114 2.14 -2.25 9.87
C SER A 114 3.18 -3.35 10.00
N ILE A 115 4.48 -3.00 9.99
CA ILE A 115 5.59 -3.93 10.21
C ILE A 115 5.48 -4.58 11.60
N LYS A 116 5.34 -3.75 12.65
CA LYS A 116 5.21 -4.25 14.02
C LYS A 116 3.97 -5.12 14.23
N LEU A 117 2.86 -4.78 13.57
CA LEU A 117 1.66 -5.61 13.62
C LEU A 117 1.89 -6.95 12.91
N ALA A 118 2.57 -6.98 11.76
CA ALA A 118 2.90 -8.22 11.05
C ALA A 118 3.80 -9.14 11.91
N GLU A 119 4.79 -8.58 12.58
CA GLU A 119 5.63 -9.29 13.54
C GLU A 119 4.83 -9.82 14.74
N GLN A 120 3.98 -8.99 15.34
CA GLN A 120 3.18 -9.33 16.52
C GLN A 120 2.20 -10.46 16.25
N TYR A 121 1.51 -10.41 15.10
CA TYR A 121 0.46 -11.36 14.74
C TYR A 121 0.97 -12.53 13.91
N GLN A 122 2.24 -12.52 13.47
CA GLN A 122 2.85 -13.53 12.59
C GLN A 122 1.98 -13.80 11.36
N SER A 123 1.42 -12.75 10.79
CA SER A 123 0.49 -12.78 9.65
C SER A 123 0.64 -11.51 8.83
N ASP A 124 0.36 -11.62 7.54
CA ASP A 124 0.23 -10.44 6.69
C ASP A 124 -0.87 -9.52 7.24
N ILE A 125 -0.60 -8.24 7.26
CA ILE A 125 -1.52 -7.18 7.65
C ILE A 125 -2.05 -6.53 6.38
N LEU A 126 -3.36 -6.48 6.28
CA LEU A 126 -4.07 -5.89 5.15
C LEU A 126 -4.85 -4.66 5.62
N ALA A 127 -4.69 -3.56 4.89
CA ALA A 127 -5.55 -2.40 5.04
C ALA A 127 -6.82 -2.61 4.21
N GLU A 128 -7.95 -2.60 4.87
CA GLU A 128 -9.26 -2.88 4.28
C GLU A 128 -10.26 -1.77 4.62
N ASP A 129 -11.38 -1.73 3.90
CA ASP A 129 -12.47 -0.80 4.13
C ASP A 129 -12.00 0.68 4.14
N ILE A 130 -11.02 1.04 3.29
CA ILE A 130 -10.50 2.40 3.20
C ILE A 130 -11.60 3.31 2.66
N GLN A 131 -11.98 4.31 3.44
CA GLN A 131 -12.95 5.33 3.08
C GLN A 131 -12.27 6.69 3.08
N LEU A 132 -12.46 7.43 1.99
CA LEU A 132 -11.93 8.78 1.82
C LEU A 132 -13.08 9.80 1.86
N THR A 133 -12.89 10.86 2.61
CA THR A 133 -13.80 12.00 2.64
C THR A 133 -13.04 13.27 2.28
N LYS A 134 -13.39 13.85 1.13
CA LYS A 134 -12.73 15.05 0.63
C LYS A 134 -12.93 16.24 1.55
N ARG A 135 -11.88 16.95 1.90
CA ARG A 135 -11.95 18.15 2.72
C ARG A 135 -12.41 19.37 1.92
N SER A 136 -13.34 20.13 2.51
CA SER A 136 -13.81 21.36 1.91
C SER A 136 -12.69 22.37 1.74
N GLY A 137 -12.56 22.96 0.55
CA GLY A 137 -11.58 24.02 0.27
C GLY A 137 -10.18 23.51 -0.10
N ASN A 138 -9.97 22.20 -0.15
CA ASN A 138 -8.72 21.61 -0.65
C ASN A 138 -9.05 20.36 -1.48
N GLU A 139 -8.74 20.43 -2.78
CA GLU A 139 -9.16 19.41 -3.74
C GLU A 139 -8.39 18.10 -3.61
N ASP A 140 -7.21 18.11 -3.01
CA ASP A 140 -6.28 16.98 -2.93
C ASP A 140 -6.01 16.53 -1.49
N MET A 141 -6.89 16.92 -0.56
CA MET A 141 -6.81 16.53 0.85
C MET A 141 -8.05 15.75 1.29
N TYR A 142 -7.81 14.61 1.94
CA TYR A 142 -8.87 13.70 2.38
C TYR A 142 -8.69 13.33 3.84
N ASP A 143 -9.79 13.33 4.60
CA ASP A 143 -9.87 12.53 5.82
C ASP A 143 -10.03 11.07 5.40
N PHE A 144 -9.37 10.15 6.09
CA PHE A 144 -9.52 8.73 5.79
C PHE A 144 -9.80 7.91 7.04
N GLU A 145 -10.51 6.81 6.83
CA GLU A 145 -10.72 5.73 7.79
C GLU A 145 -10.37 4.42 7.10
N ALA A 146 -9.69 3.53 7.82
CA ALA A 146 -9.34 2.19 7.35
C ALA A 146 -9.38 1.20 8.51
N LYS A 147 -9.44 -0.09 8.18
CA LYS A 147 -9.29 -1.18 9.15
C LYS A 147 -8.08 -2.01 8.79
N LEU A 148 -7.29 -2.35 9.80
CA LEU A 148 -6.22 -3.32 9.64
C LEU A 148 -6.71 -4.68 10.10
N GLY A 149 -6.45 -5.69 9.29
CA GLY A 149 -6.80 -7.08 9.58
C GLY A 149 -5.65 -8.02 9.27
N THR A 150 -5.69 -9.21 9.87
CA THR A 150 -4.78 -10.31 9.56
C THR A 150 -5.30 -11.09 8.35
N ALA A 151 -4.43 -11.40 7.41
CA ALA A 151 -4.80 -12.21 6.24
C ALA A 151 -5.16 -13.66 6.62
N ALA A 152 -4.58 -14.18 7.69
CA ALA A 152 -4.74 -15.59 8.08
C ALA A 152 -6.17 -15.95 8.51
N ASP A 153 -6.87 -15.08 9.24
CA ASP A 153 -8.19 -15.34 9.80
C ASP A 153 -9.18 -14.19 9.56
N SER A 154 -8.80 -13.19 8.76
CA SER A 154 -9.58 -11.98 8.49
C SER A 154 -10.02 -11.24 9.76
N LYS A 155 -9.25 -11.39 10.84
CA LYS A 155 -9.52 -10.73 12.11
C LYS A 155 -9.16 -9.26 12.02
N LYS A 156 -10.10 -8.38 12.32
CA LYS A 156 -9.83 -6.94 12.46
C LYS A 156 -9.10 -6.71 13.79
N ILE A 157 -7.94 -6.07 13.71
CA ILE A 157 -7.03 -5.86 14.83
C ILE A 157 -6.87 -4.40 15.21
N ALA A 158 -7.04 -3.49 14.25
CA ALA A 158 -6.96 -2.06 14.50
C ALA A 158 -7.87 -1.26 13.57
N SER A 159 -8.25 -0.08 14.03
CA SER A 159 -8.86 0.98 13.23
C SER A 159 -7.84 2.09 13.04
N VAL A 160 -7.75 2.60 11.82
CA VAL A 160 -6.82 3.68 11.44
C VAL A 160 -7.62 4.85 10.93
N THR A 161 -7.34 6.03 11.44
CA THR A 161 -7.91 7.29 10.94
C THR A 161 -6.81 8.30 10.70
N GLY A 162 -7.05 9.25 9.80
CA GLY A 162 -6.05 10.28 9.56
C GLY A 162 -6.42 11.23 8.45
N VAL A 163 -5.40 11.94 7.98
CA VAL A 163 -5.49 12.87 6.86
C VAL A 163 -4.40 12.54 5.87
N VAL A 164 -4.77 12.45 4.60
CA VAL A 164 -3.85 12.31 3.48
C VAL A 164 -3.96 13.53 2.57
N THR A 165 -2.81 14.07 2.16
CA THR A 165 -2.71 15.12 1.14
C THR A 165 -1.96 14.54 -0.05
N MET A 166 -2.53 14.71 -1.24
CA MET A 166 -1.94 14.26 -2.48
C MET A 166 -1.27 15.42 -3.21
N GLU A 167 -0.21 15.11 -3.95
CA GLU A 167 0.50 16.05 -4.83
C GLU A 167 0.77 15.38 -6.17
N GLU A 168 0.48 16.09 -7.25
CA GLU A 168 0.80 15.62 -8.60
C GLU A 168 2.28 15.88 -8.90
N SER A 169 3.02 14.81 -9.17
CA SER A 169 4.44 14.85 -9.53
C SER A 169 4.68 14.03 -10.81
N GLN A 170 5.20 14.65 -11.85
CA GLN A 170 5.59 13.99 -13.11
C GLN A 170 4.49 13.09 -13.71
N SER A 171 3.22 13.50 -13.62
CA SER A 171 2.03 12.76 -14.10
C SER A 171 1.61 11.57 -13.22
N SER A 172 2.11 11.47 -12.02
CA SER A 172 1.62 10.56 -10.97
C SER A 172 1.23 11.33 -9.71
N TRP A 173 0.26 10.79 -8.98
CA TRP A 173 -0.14 11.34 -7.68
C TRP A 173 0.62 10.62 -6.58
N LYS A 174 1.24 11.38 -5.67
CA LYS A 174 1.92 10.87 -4.48
C LYS A 174 1.37 11.50 -3.22
N ILE A 175 1.46 10.80 -2.11
CA ILE A 175 1.15 11.35 -0.80
C ILE A 175 2.26 12.33 -0.41
N SER A 176 1.93 13.61 -0.27
CA SER A 176 2.85 14.67 0.18
C SER A 176 2.76 14.93 1.68
N ASN A 177 1.65 14.56 2.32
CA ASN A 177 1.55 14.57 3.78
C ASN A 177 0.58 13.50 4.25
N LEU A 178 0.98 12.78 5.29
CA LEU A 178 0.16 11.74 5.93
C LEU A 178 0.22 11.90 7.44
N THR A 179 -0.96 11.94 8.06
CA THR A 179 -1.10 11.83 9.51
C THR A 179 -1.92 10.58 9.82
N VAL A 180 -1.49 9.81 10.79
CA VAL A 180 -2.10 8.52 11.13
C VAL A 180 -2.35 8.44 12.62
N LYS A 181 -3.54 7.98 13.00
CA LYS A 181 -3.88 7.59 14.36
C LYS A 181 -4.38 6.16 14.32
N VAL A 182 -3.70 5.27 15.02
CA VAL A 182 -4.07 3.87 15.17
C VAL A 182 -4.74 3.65 16.50
N THR A 183 -5.84 2.87 16.50
CA THR A 183 -6.56 2.44 17.70
C THR A 183 -6.73 0.93 17.60
N GLU A 184 -6.15 0.17 18.51
CA GLU A 184 -6.32 -1.27 18.60
C GLU A 184 -7.77 -1.62 18.99
N LEU A 185 -8.28 -2.75 18.46
CA LEU A 185 -9.66 -3.24 18.64
C LEU A 185 -9.74 -4.38 19.64
#